data_7e546902a6bec381537bd84395abe26d
#
_entry.id   7e546902a6bec381537bd84395abe26d
#
_cell.length_a   1.000
_cell.length_b   1.000
_cell.length_c   1.000
_cell.angle_alpha   90.00
_cell.angle_beta   90.00
_cell.angle_gamma   90.00
#
_symmetry.space_group_name_H-M   'P 1'
#
loop_
_entity.id
_entity.type
_entity.pdbx_description
1 polymer ?
#
loop_
_entity_poly.entity_id
_entity_poly.type
_entity_poly.pdbx_seq_one_letter_code
_entity_poly.pdbx_strand_id
1 'polypeptide(L)'
;MIEICGLTKRFGKVNAVDNMTVNIPNGAVVGLVGSNGSGKSTLLRMLAGVYAPDGGTVKVDGIQHFDNPVTKGECFFIPDFPYFYNTSTVESTAFLYRRLYPNWSEQEYNRLCSIFPINIKAPIINMSKGMQRQAALI
;
A
#
# COMPACT_ATOMS: atom_id res chain seq x y z
N MET A 1 1.25 12.97 -9.67
CA MET A 1 0.60 13.82 -8.65
C MET A 1 -0.64 13.11 -8.13
N ILE A 2 -0.91 13.15 -6.81
CA ILE A 2 -2.17 12.63 -6.25
C ILE A 2 -3.04 13.85 -5.89
N GLU A 3 -4.24 13.89 -6.45
CA GLU A 3 -5.23 14.94 -6.21
C GLU A 3 -6.40 14.34 -5.44
N ILE A 4 -6.70 14.91 -4.29
CA ILE A 4 -7.82 14.52 -3.42
C ILE A 4 -8.78 15.70 -3.36
N CYS A 5 -10.04 15.50 -3.72
CA CYS A 5 -11.04 16.55 -3.74
C CYS A 5 -12.31 16.11 -3.03
N GLY A 6 -12.63 16.76 -1.91
CA GLY A 6 -13.85 16.53 -1.14
C GLY A 6 -14.01 15.10 -0.62
N LEU A 7 -12.89 14.38 -0.41
CA LEU A 7 -12.89 12.96 -0.12
C LEU A 7 -13.59 12.66 1.20
N THR A 8 -14.56 11.76 1.17
CA THR A 8 -15.36 11.39 2.33
C THR A 8 -15.51 9.89 2.42
N LYS A 9 -15.37 9.35 3.65
CA LYS A 9 -15.62 7.94 3.96
C LYS A 9 -16.37 7.81 5.27
N ARG A 10 -17.46 7.04 5.25
CA ARG A 10 -18.34 6.80 6.39
C ARG A 10 -18.37 5.33 6.75
N PHE A 11 -18.40 5.05 8.03
CA PHE A 11 -18.70 3.73 8.58
C PHE A 11 -19.88 3.87 9.55
N GLY A 12 -21.06 3.51 9.09
CA GLY A 12 -22.30 3.76 9.82
C GLY A 12 -22.49 5.26 10.09
N LYS A 13 -22.50 5.68 11.35
CA LYS A 13 -22.66 7.07 11.78
C LYS A 13 -21.36 7.87 11.89
N VAL A 14 -20.21 7.24 11.67
CA VAL A 14 -18.90 7.85 11.86
C VAL A 14 -18.30 8.28 10.52
N ASN A 15 -17.98 9.55 10.37
CA ASN A 15 -17.17 10.06 9.27
C ASN A 15 -15.70 9.76 9.59
N ALA A 16 -15.13 8.73 9.00
CA ALA A 16 -13.71 8.37 9.18
C ALA A 16 -12.78 9.31 8.39
N VAL A 17 -13.24 9.77 7.24
CA VAL A 17 -12.63 10.87 6.46
C VAL A 17 -13.79 11.80 6.07
N ASP A 18 -13.62 13.10 6.27
CA ASP A 18 -14.70 14.08 6.07
C ASP A 18 -14.22 15.24 5.21
N ASN A 19 -14.75 15.31 3.97
CA ASN A 19 -14.55 16.39 3.00
C ASN A 19 -13.07 16.82 2.82
N MET A 20 -12.15 15.85 2.79
CA MET A 20 -10.72 16.14 2.70
C MET A 20 -10.33 16.57 1.28
N THR A 21 -9.63 17.70 1.18
CA THR A 21 -9.06 18.19 -0.09
C THR A 21 -7.59 18.48 0.09
N VAL A 22 -6.74 17.83 -0.70
CA VAL A 22 -5.28 18.02 -0.68
C VAL A 22 -4.66 17.53 -1.98
N ASN A 23 -3.58 18.18 -2.41
CA ASN A 23 -2.76 17.76 -3.54
C ASN A 23 -1.39 17.35 -3.05
N ILE A 24 -0.92 16.17 -3.49
CA ILE A 24 0.39 15.63 -3.19
C ILE A 24 1.20 15.62 -4.50
N PRO A 25 2.23 16.46 -4.60
CA PRO A 25 3.05 16.52 -5.81
C PRO A 25 3.90 15.25 -5.98
N ASN A 26 4.29 14.96 -7.22
CA ASN A 26 5.21 13.85 -7.52
C ASN A 26 6.56 14.07 -6.80
N GLY A 27 7.16 12.96 -6.34
CA GLY A 27 8.43 12.96 -5.61
C GLY A 27 8.34 13.45 -4.16
N ALA A 28 7.17 13.85 -3.66
CA ALA A 28 7.01 14.28 -2.28
C ALA A 28 7.00 13.08 -1.31
N VAL A 29 7.63 13.27 -0.14
CA VAL A 29 7.45 12.39 1.02
C VAL A 29 6.50 13.09 1.99
N VAL A 30 5.35 12.47 2.25
CA VAL A 30 4.28 13.05 3.08
C VAL A 30 4.08 12.25 4.34
N GLY A 31 4.16 12.91 5.50
CA GLY A 31 3.81 12.34 6.79
C GLY A 31 2.34 12.58 7.13
N LEU A 32 1.61 11.50 7.47
CA LEU A 32 0.23 11.59 7.95
C LEU A 32 0.20 11.44 9.47
N VAL A 33 -0.05 12.53 10.18
CA VAL A 33 -0.03 12.59 11.65
C VAL A 33 -1.43 12.78 12.21
N GLY A 34 -1.71 12.18 13.35
CA GLY A 34 -2.98 12.31 14.06
C GLY A 34 -3.15 11.23 15.13
N SER A 35 -4.12 11.41 16.02
CA SER A 35 -4.46 10.45 17.09
C SER A 35 -4.95 9.10 16.53
N ASN A 36 -4.99 8.06 17.36
CA ASN A 36 -5.64 6.80 16.99
C ASN A 36 -7.12 7.04 16.73
N GLY A 37 -7.64 6.44 15.66
CA GLY A 37 -9.03 6.65 15.24
C GLY A 37 -9.28 7.90 14.35
N SER A 38 -8.26 8.74 14.07
CA SER A 38 -8.43 9.94 13.25
C SER A 38 -8.57 9.70 11.74
N GLY A 39 -8.77 8.45 11.30
CA GLY A 39 -9.01 8.12 9.89
C GLY A 39 -7.78 7.90 9.02
N LYS A 40 -6.55 7.98 9.55
CA LYS A 40 -5.29 7.81 8.78
C LYS A 40 -5.26 6.53 7.94
N SER A 41 -5.51 5.39 8.58
CA SER A 41 -5.50 4.08 7.89
C SER A 41 -6.66 3.96 6.89
N THR A 42 -7.78 4.64 7.13
CA THR A 42 -8.90 4.72 6.19
C THR A 42 -8.51 5.51 4.95
N LEU A 43 -7.89 6.69 5.14
CA LEU A 43 -7.38 7.49 4.04
C LEU A 43 -6.37 6.72 3.19
N LEU A 44 -5.36 6.10 3.83
CA LEU A 44 -4.35 5.31 3.10
C LEU A 44 -4.97 4.16 2.30
N ARG A 45 -5.98 3.47 2.85
CA ARG A 45 -6.71 2.41 2.12
C ARG A 45 -7.55 2.95 0.97
N MET A 46 -8.07 4.17 1.07
CA MET A 46 -8.75 4.83 -0.06
C MET A 46 -7.74 5.22 -1.15
N LEU A 47 -6.58 5.76 -0.76
CA LEU A 47 -5.48 6.08 -1.68
C LEU A 47 -4.85 4.83 -2.34
N ALA A 48 -4.94 3.69 -1.68
CA ALA A 48 -4.55 2.40 -2.25
C ALA A 48 -5.67 1.74 -3.10
N GLY A 49 -6.83 2.39 -3.24
CA GLY A 49 -7.97 1.85 -3.96
C GLY A 49 -8.63 0.63 -3.30
N VAL A 50 -8.36 0.40 -2.00
CA VAL A 50 -8.96 -0.70 -1.21
C VAL A 50 -10.39 -0.34 -0.76
N TYR A 51 -10.60 0.92 -0.36
CA TYR A 51 -11.91 1.41 0.03
C TYR A 51 -12.46 2.39 -1.00
N ALA A 52 -13.71 2.15 -1.42
CA ALA A 52 -14.46 3.12 -2.21
C ALA A 52 -14.74 4.38 -1.37
N PRO A 53 -14.57 5.59 -1.93
CA PRO A 53 -15.08 6.79 -1.31
C PRO A 53 -16.61 6.79 -1.32
N ASP A 54 -17.21 7.39 -0.29
CA ASP A 54 -18.64 7.66 -0.25
C ASP A 54 -18.97 9.06 -0.83
N GLY A 55 -17.94 9.89 -1.00
CA GLY A 55 -18.02 11.19 -1.66
C GLY A 55 -16.63 11.69 -2.05
N GLY A 56 -16.59 12.64 -2.98
CA GLY A 56 -15.36 13.20 -3.50
C GLY A 56 -14.61 12.27 -4.46
N THR A 57 -13.38 12.63 -4.80
CA THR A 57 -12.58 11.92 -5.80
C THR A 57 -11.11 11.84 -5.38
N VAL A 58 -10.43 10.78 -5.85
CA VAL A 58 -8.98 10.67 -5.86
C VAL A 58 -8.54 10.48 -7.31
N LYS A 59 -7.57 11.29 -7.75
CA LYS A 59 -6.94 11.14 -9.05
C LYS A 59 -5.44 10.94 -8.88
N VAL A 60 -4.87 10.10 -9.73
CA VAL A 60 -3.42 9.90 -9.87
C VAL A 60 -3.04 10.36 -11.27
N ASP A 61 -2.21 11.39 -11.36
CA ASP A 61 -1.81 12.05 -12.61
C ASP A 61 -3.02 12.42 -13.52
N GLY A 62 -4.05 12.98 -12.90
CA GLY A 62 -5.29 13.40 -13.55
C GLY A 62 -6.29 12.28 -13.84
N ILE A 63 -5.92 11.01 -13.63
CA ILE A 63 -6.77 9.84 -13.91
C ILE A 63 -7.49 9.42 -12.63
N GLN A 64 -8.80 9.17 -12.71
CA GLN A 64 -9.59 8.64 -11.59
C GLN A 64 -8.98 7.34 -11.07
N HIS A 65 -8.72 7.28 -9.76
CA HIS A 65 -7.97 6.17 -9.17
C HIS A 65 -8.84 4.99 -8.76
N PHE A 66 -10.00 5.24 -8.14
CA PHE A 66 -10.84 4.16 -7.66
C PHE A 66 -11.36 3.31 -8.84
N ASP A 67 -11.24 1.99 -8.68
CA ASP A 67 -11.64 0.98 -9.69
C ASP A 67 -10.93 1.09 -11.06
N ASN A 68 -9.74 1.68 -11.07
CA ASN A 68 -8.93 1.83 -12.27
C ASN A 68 -7.66 0.96 -12.18
N PRO A 69 -7.52 -0.10 -12.99
CA PRO A 69 -6.39 -1.01 -12.93
C PRO A 69 -5.05 -0.34 -13.32
N VAL A 70 -5.08 0.69 -14.17
CA VAL A 70 -3.86 1.40 -14.58
C VAL A 70 -3.24 2.12 -13.39
N THR A 71 -4.01 2.99 -12.73
CA THR A 71 -3.51 3.75 -11.57
C THR A 71 -3.26 2.89 -10.35
N LYS A 72 -4.00 1.78 -10.18
CA LYS A 72 -3.72 0.80 -9.12
C LYS A 72 -2.41 0.04 -9.35
N GLY A 73 -2.04 -0.21 -10.60
CA GLY A 73 -0.76 -0.82 -10.96
C GLY A 73 0.45 0.06 -10.62
N GLU A 74 0.25 1.37 -10.46
CA GLU A 74 1.29 2.32 -10.06
C GLU A 74 1.36 2.56 -8.55
N CYS A 75 0.44 1.97 -7.78
CA CYS A 75 0.35 2.14 -6.32
C CYS A 75 0.82 0.89 -5.60
N PHE A 76 1.69 1.06 -4.61
CA PHE A 76 2.06 -0.01 -3.70
C PHE A 76 1.64 0.35 -2.27
N PHE A 77 0.90 -0.55 -1.62
CA PHE A 77 0.38 -0.35 -0.27
C PHE A 77 0.91 -1.40 0.68
N ILE A 78 1.62 -0.97 1.73
CA ILE A 78 2.09 -1.84 2.80
C ILE A 78 1.24 -1.56 4.05
N PRO A 79 0.37 -2.49 4.46
CA PRO A 79 -0.40 -2.33 5.69
C PRO A 79 0.47 -2.52 6.94
N ASP A 80 -0.01 -2.06 8.10
CA ASP A 80 0.65 -2.26 9.39
C ASP A 80 0.90 -3.73 9.72
N PHE A 81 0.01 -4.60 9.26
CA PHE A 81 0.08 -6.05 9.38
C PHE A 81 -0.05 -6.66 7.99
N PRO A 82 1.05 -6.89 7.27
CA PRO A 82 1.01 -7.58 5.99
C PRO A 82 0.55 -9.02 6.21
N TYR A 83 -0.35 -9.47 5.34
CA TYR A 83 -0.85 -10.84 5.40
C TYR A 83 0.03 -11.77 4.57
N PHE A 84 0.51 -12.82 5.20
CA PHE A 84 1.24 -13.90 4.53
C PHE A 84 0.58 -15.23 4.89
N TYR A 85 0.57 -16.18 3.97
CA TYR A 85 0.18 -17.55 4.30
C TYR A 85 1.19 -18.17 5.27
N ASN A 86 0.75 -19.08 6.12
CA ASN A 86 1.56 -19.67 7.19
C ASN A 86 2.87 -20.32 6.70
N THR A 87 2.87 -20.82 5.47
CA THR A 87 4.04 -21.48 4.85
C THR A 87 4.81 -20.56 3.90
N SER A 88 4.39 -19.31 3.72
CA SER A 88 5.04 -18.38 2.79
C SER A 88 6.46 -18.03 3.25
N THR A 89 7.36 -18.04 2.31
CA THR A 89 8.71 -17.48 2.41
C THR A 89 8.81 -16.30 1.43
N VAL A 90 9.81 -15.44 1.59
CA VAL A 90 10.06 -14.37 0.60
C VAL A 90 10.32 -14.97 -0.78
N GLU A 91 11.11 -16.05 -0.84
CA GLU A 91 11.42 -16.76 -2.08
C GLU A 91 10.15 -17.32 -2.76
N SER A 92 9.23 -17.96 -2.00
CA SER A 92 7.99 -18.50 -2.58
C SER A 92 7.02 -17.39 -3.02
N THR A 93 7.00 -16.25 -2.32
CA THR A 93 6.20 -15.10 -2.67
C THR A 93 6.75 -14.43 -3.94
N ALA A 94 8.07 -14.26 -4.03
CA ALA A 94 8.73 -13.76 -5.22
C ALA A 94 8.47 -14.64 -6.45
N PHE A 95 8.52 -15.98 -6.27
CA PHE A 95 8.18 -16.92 -7.36
C PHE A 95 6.77 -16.71 -7.90
N LEU A 96 5.78 -16.44 -7.02
CA LEU A 96 4.42 -16.13 -7.43
C LEU A 96 4.36 -14.78 -8.18
N TYR A 97 5.00 -13.75 -7.64
CA TYR A 97 4.94 -12.40 -8.20
C TYR A 97 5.63 -12.28 -9.56
N ARG A 98 6.72 -13.00 -9.80
CA ARG A 98 7.34 -13.13 -11.13
C ARG A 98 6.35 -13.55 -12.23
N ARG A 99 5.33 -14.34 -11.87
CA ARG A 99 4.32 -14.83 -12.82
C ARG A 99 3.12 -13.90 -12.95
N LEU A 100 2.80 -13.16 -11.89
CA LEU A 100 1.61 -12.31 -11.84
C LEU A 100 1.87 -10.88 -12.34
N TYR A 101 3.11 -10.39 -12.18
CA TYR A 101 3.44 -9.00 -12.50
C TYR A 101 4.40 -8.94 -13.71
N PRO A 102 3.92 -8.45 -14.87
CA PRO A 102 4.74 -8.35 -16.08
C PRO A 102 5.99 -7.47 -15.91
N ASN A 103 5.92 -6.49 -15.00
CA ASN A 103 6.99 -5.55 -14.71
C ASN A 103 7.92 -6.00 -13.58
N TRP A 104 7.91 -7.30 -13.21
CA TRP A 104 8.83 -7.84 -12.22
C TRP A 104 10.28 -7.58 -12.61
N SER A 105 11.08 -7.08 -11.68
CA SER A 105 12.52 -6.84 -11.87
C SER A 105 13.34 -7.75 -10.95
N GLU A 106 14.03 -8.72 -11.52
CA GLU A 106 14.95 -9.59 -10.78
C GLU A 106 16.13 -8.80 -10.19
N GLN A 107 16.57 -7.77 -10.90
CA GLN A 107 17.64 -6.89 -10.41
C GLN A 107 17.19 -6.15 -9.14
N GLU A 108 15.98 -5.62 -9.13
CA GLU A 108 15.45 -4.90 -7.96
C GLU A 108 15.17 -5.86 -6.78
N TYR A 109 14.64 -7.03 -7.05
CA TYR A 109 14.46 -8.07 -6.03
C TYR A 109 15.80 -8.42 -5.36
N ASN A 110 16.85 -8.68 -6.13
CA ASN A 110 18.18 -9.01 -5.59
C ASN A 110 18.78 -7.81 -4.82
N ARG A 111 18.56 -6.58 -5.29
CA ARG A 111 18.97 -5.37 -4.59
C ARG A 111 18.28 -5.23 -3.23
N LEU A 112 16.98 -5.44 -3.16
CA LEU A 112 16.21 -5.38 -1.92
C LEU A 112 16.63 -6.49 -0.95
N CYS A 113 16.85 -7.71 -1.42
CA CYS A 113 17.40 -8.81 -0.60
C CYS A 113 18.77 -8.46 0.00
N SER A 114 19.59 -7.68 -0.70
CA SER A 114 20.90 -7.25 -0.18
C SER A 114 20.79 -6.14 0.88
N ILE A 115 19.78 -5.27 0.75
CA ILE A 115 19.51 -4.17 1.70
C ILE A 115 18.88 -4.72 2.98
N PHE A 116 17.96 -5.69 2.85
CA PHE A 116 17.26 -6.31 3.97
C PHE A 116 17.79 -7.73 4.21
N PRO A 117 18.81 -7.91 5.09
CA PRO A 117 19.47 -9.20 5.27
C PRO A 117 18.61 -10.16 6.11
N ILE A 118 17.46 -10.56 5.58
CA ILE A 118 16.57 -11.56 6.16
C ILE A 118 16.76 -12.92 5.48
N ASN A 119 16.46 -14.00 6.19
CA ASN A 119 16.50 -15.33 5.59
C ASN A 119 15.28 -15.52 4.67
N ILE A 120 15.47 -15.33 3.36
CA ILE A 120 14.41 -15.40 2.35
C ILE A 120 13.74 -16.79 2.23
N LYS A 121 14.37 -17.85 2.77
CA LYS A 121 13.85 -19.23 2.78
C LYS A 121 13.13 -19.60 4.08
N ALA A 122 13.23 -18.76 5.11
CA ALA A 122 12.50 -18.98 6.34
C ALA A 122 11.02 -18.60 6.19
N PRO A 123 10.09 -19.31 6.88
CA PRO A 123 8.69 -18.91 6.93
C PRO A 123 8.53 -17.50 7.50
N ILE A 124 7.83 -16.62 6.78
CA ILE A 124 7.67 -15.20 7.16
C ILE A 124 6.94 -15.09 8.51
N ILE A 125 6.01 -16.00 8.79
CA ILE A 125 5.25 -15.99 10.06
C ILE A 125 6.13 -16.11 11.30
N ASN A 126 7.31 -16.75 11.18
CA ASN A 126 8.28 -16.92 12.27
C ASN A 126 9.22 -15.72 12.44
N MET A 127 9.12 -14.72 11.58
CA MET A 127 9.93 -13.51 11.65
C MET A 127 9.36 -12.52 12.66
N SER A 128 10.23 -11.66 13.21
CA SER A 128 9.77 -10.52 14.00
C SER A 128 8.88 -9.59 13.16
N LYS A 129 8.04 -8.77 13.81
CA LYS A 129 7.19 -7.79 13.09
C LYS A 129 7.98 -6.86 12.17
N GLY A 130 9.19 -6.46 12.57
CA GLY A 130 10.09 -5.66 11.75
C GLY A 130 10.56 -6.42 10.50
N MET A 131 10.97 -7.67 10.67
CA MET A 131 11.39 -8.54 9.55
C MET A 131 10.22 -8.86 8.62
N GLN A 132 9.00 -9.05 9.13
CA GLN A 132 7.80 -9.24 8.29
C GLN A 132 7.51 -8.00 7.42
N ARG A 133 7.74 -6.79 7.95
CA ARG A 133 7.64 -5.55 7.16
C ARG A 133 8.74 -5.44 6.11
N GLN A 134 9.98 -5.85 6.45
CA GLN A 134 11.06 -5.95 5.47
C GLN A 134 10.73 -6.97 4.36
N ALA A 135 10.18 -8.14 4.74
CA ALA A 135 9.71 -9.14 3.78
C ALA A 135 8.60 -8.63 2.85
N ALA A 136 7.76 -7.71 3.32
CA ALA A 136 6.73 -7.09 2.50
C ALA A 136 7.26 -5.99 1.56
N LEU A 137 8.49 -5.50 1.78
CA LEU A 137 9.18 -4.54 0.92
C LEU A 137 9.99 -5.21 -0.20
N ILE A 138 10.41 -6.47 0.02
CA ILE A 138 11.14 -7.30 -0.94
C ILE A 138 10.18 -7.89 -1.97
#